data_7ffc37cfcae6a33991d12feb8e7761cb
#
_entry.id   7ffc37cfcae6a33991d12feb8e7761cb
#
_cell.length_a   1.000
_cell.length_b   1.000
_cell.length_c   1.000
_cell.angle_alpha   90.00
_cell.angle_beta   90.00
_cell.angle_gamma   90.00
#
_symmetry.space_group_name_H-M   'P 1'
#
loop_
_entity.id
_entity.type
_entity.pdbx_description
1 polymer ?
#
loop_
_entity_poly.entity_id
_entity_poly.type
_entity_poly.pdbx_seq_one_letter_code
_entity_poly.pdbx_strand_id
1 'polypeptide(L)'
;MENCLPPIHPEVLMILTKRHYLMIGSSVLLAAALTLAATTLPDRSDPVTLPENTAIRVTLDQALSSDLSKPGDRFDATVSEPVVMDGKTVIPQGAHAEGWVVDARQSGRLMGRARLQLALQSVAVDGNGYYVRTASSPRIGRDHKKRNLAWIGGGAAGGAVVGALAGGGTGALIGGPIGAGAGTTVALLTGKKDIHLAPETPVTFKLAEPVTIKVKG
;
A
#
# COMPACT_ATOMS: atom_id res chain seq x y z
N MET A 1 62.72 65.77 41.51
CA MET A 1 61.69 65.05 42.26
C MET A 1 61.28 63.82 41.44
N GLU A 2 62.02 62.74 41.58
CA GLU A 2 61.82 61.50 40.87
C GLU A 2 60.84 60.67 41.67
N ASN A 3 59.69 60.34 41.02
CA ASN A 3 58.70 59.42 41.56
C ASN A 3 59.17 57.98 41.42
N CYS A 4 59.68 57.45 42.53
CA CYS A 4 60.03 56.03 42.63
C CYS A 4 58.76 55.21 42.81
N LEU A 5 58.29 54.57 41.76
CA LEU A 5 57.29 53.50 41.88
C LEU A 5 57.98 52.21 42.36
N PRO A 6 57.40 51.48 43.33
CA PRO A 6 57.98 50.23 43.79
C PRO A 6 57.86 49.15 42.70
N PRO A 7 58.86 48.24 42.62
CA PRO A 7 58.83 47.14 41.62
C PRO A 7 57.67 46.15 41.95
N ILE A 8 56.80 45.96 41.00
CA ILE A 8 55.73 44.95 41.10
C ILE A 8 56.35 43.59 41.01
N HIS A 9 56.33 42.81 42.07
CA HIS A 9 56.80 41.43 42.09
C HIS A 9 56.10 40.57 41.02
N PRO A 10 56.84 39.78 40.21
CA PRO A 10 56.27 38.97 39.14
C PRO A 10 55.30 37.91 39.62
N GLU A 11 55.39 37.50 40.90
CA GLU A 11 54.48 36.51 41.48
C GLU A 11 53.02 37.00 41.55
N VAL A 12 52.79 38.30 41.81
CA VAL A 12 51.45 38.84 41.93
C VAL A 12 50.74 38.89 40.55
N LEU A 13 51.47 39.13 39.49
CA LEU A 13 50.94 39.12 38.13
C LEU A 13 50.54 37.71 37.65
N MET A 14 51.25 36.67 38.12
CA MET A 14 50.99 35.28 37.77
C MET A 14 49.74 34.72 38.49
N ILE A 15 49.45 35.19 39.69
CA ILE A 15 48.27 34.79 40.45
C ILE A 15 47.00 35.46 39.90
N LEU A 16 47.08 36.72 39.42
CA LEU A 16 45.94 37.42 38.83
C LEU A 16 45.51 36.81 37.46
N THR A 17 46.48 36.46 36.63
CA THR A 17 46.21 35.81 35.33
C THR A 17 45.58 34.42 35.51
N LYS A 18 46.09 33.64 36.48
CA LYS A 18 45.53 32.30 36.75
C LYS A 18 44.06 32.34 37.23
N ARG A 19 43.68 33.33 38.03
CA ARG A 19 42.28 33.50 38.49
C ARG A 19 41.34 33.91 37.35
N HIS A 20 41.79 34.74 36.40
CA HIS A 20 40.98 35.14 35.27
C HIS A 20 40.76 33.96 34.28
N TYR A 21 41.78 33.13 34.04
CA TYR A 21 41.64 31.93 33.22
C TYR A 21 40.68 30.89 33.82
N LEU A 22 40.67 30.72 35.15
CA LEU A 22 39.75 29.84 35.85
C LEU A 22 38.29 30.31 35.77
N MET A 23 38.06 31.61 35.86
CA MET A 23 36.70 32.20 35.77
C MET A 23 36.14 32.16 34.33
N ILE A 24 36.98 32.39 33.32
CA ILE A 24 36.59 32.32 31.90
C ILE A 24 36.32 30.86 31.51
N GLY A 25 37.14 29.90 31.95
CA GLY A 25 36.93 28.47 31.69
C GLY A 25 35.62 27.93 32.25
N SER A 26 35.25 28.37 33.49
CA SER A 26 34.01 27.92 34.12
C SER A 26 32.76 28.49 33.45
N SER A 27 32.80 29.73 32.96
CA SER A 27 31.67 30.34 32.25
C SER A 27 31.43 29.74 30.87
N VAL A 28 32.51 29.37 30.15
CA VAL A 28 32.41 28.70 28.84
C VAL A 28 31.87 27.27 28.97
N LEU A 29 32.30 26.52 30.01
CA LEU A 29 31.77 25.18 30.30
C LEU A 29 30.30 25.21 30.71
N LEU A 30 29.85 26.20 31.47
CA LEU A 30 28.45 26.36 31.86
C LEU A 30 27.57 26.75 30.67
N ALA A 31 28.06 27.63 29.76
CA ALA A 31 27.37 27.99 28.55
C ALA A 31 27.26 26.80 27.56
N ALA A 32 28.32 25.99 27.44
CA ALA A 32 28.29 24.77 26.61
C ALA A 32 27.35 23.70 27.15
N ALA A 33 27.24 23.54 28.45
CA ALA A 33 26.29 22.62 29.09
C ALA A 33 24.82 23.07 28.91
N LEU A 34 24.56 24.38 28.92
CA LEU A 34 23.22 24.93 28.73
C LEU A 34 22.73 24.79 27.26
N THR A 35 23.66 24.88 26.27
CA THR A 35 23.31 24.68 24.86
C THR A 35 23.08 23.20 24.51
N LEU A 36 23.71 22.27 25.21
CA LEU A 36 23.52 20.83 25.00
C LEU A 36 22.18 20.33 25.57
N ALA A 37 21.67 20.97 26.62
CA ALA A 37 20.38 20.64 27.23
C ALA A 37 19.16 21.11 26.41
N ALA A 38 19.36 22.08 25.50
CA ALA A 38 18.27 22.63 24.67
C ALA A 38 17.91 21.78 23.45
N THR A 39 18.69 20.73 23.14
CA THR A 39 18.47 19.92 21.91
C THR A 39 17.71 18.62 22.12
N THR A 40 17.32 18.29 23.36
CA THR A 40 16.48 17.12 23.65
C THR A 40 15.10 17.54 24.12
N LEU A 41 14.35 18.27 23.29
CA LEU A 41 12.91 18.30 23.46
C LEU A 41 12.39 16.91 23.10
N PRO A 42 11.73 16.19 24.03
CA PRO A 42 11.11 14.92 23.67
C PRO A 42 10.06 15.22 22.60
N ASP A 43 10.22 14.58 21.44
CA ASP A 43 9.21 14.61 20.39
C ASP A 43 7.91 14.08 21.01
N ARG A 44 6.95 14.96 21.25
CA ARG A 44 5.64 14.61 21.79
C ARG A 44 4.86 13.89 20.70
N SER A 45 5.15 12.63 20.54
CA SER A 45 4.35 11.74 19.71
C SER A 45 3.28 11.09 20.60
N ASP A 46 2.03 11.48 20.40
CA ASP A 46 0.91 10.85 21.07
C ASP A 46 0.56 9.52 20.38
N PRO A 47 0.53 8.40 21.11
CA PRO A 47 0.09 7.14 20.52
C PRO A 47 -1.42 7.18 20.29
N VAL A 48 -1.85 6.98 19.06
CA VAL A 48 -3.26 6.85 18.67
C VAL A 48 -3.49 5.42 18.17
N THR A 49 -4.50 4.76 18.72
CA THR A 49 -4.86 3.40 18.31
C THR A 49 -6.02 3.43 17.32
N LEU A 50 -5.77 2.95 16.12
CA LEU A 50 -6.79 2.71 15.11
C LEU A 50 -7.50 1.39 15.41
N PRO A 51 -8.84 1.36 15.54
CA PRO A 51 -9.58 0.13 15.78
C PRO A 51 -9.59 -0.79 14.55
N GLU A 52 -9.91 -2.06 14.77
CA GLU A 52 -10.21 -3.00 13.69
C GLU A 52 -11.33 -2.45 12.77
N ASN A 53 -11.38 -2.92 11.54
CA ASN A 53 -12.29 -2.46 10.50
C ASN A 53 -12.10 -1.00 10.04
N THR A 54 -11.09 -0.27 10.55
CA THR A 54 -10.72 1.04 10.00
C THR A 54 -10.38 0.90 8.53
N ALA A 55 -11.01 1.72 7.68
CA ALA A 55 -10.79 1.72 6.25
C ALA A 55 -9.56 2.57 5.90
N ILE A 56 -8.63 1.99 5.17
CA ILE A 56 -7.47 2.67 4.58
C ILE A 56 -7.67 2.65 3.07
N ARG A 57 -7.79 3.82 2.45
CA ARG A 57 -7.90 3.96 0.99
C ARG A 57 -6.55 4.27 0.41
N VAL A 58 -6.14 3.48 -0.56
CA VAL A 58 -4.87 3.66 -1.26
C VAL A 58 -5.07 3.63 -2.76
N THR A 59 -4.17 4.23 -3.50
CA THR A 59 -4.00 4.08 -4.95
C THR A 59 -2.78 3.20 -5.21
N LEU A 60 -2.88 2.29 -6.17
CA LEU A 60 -1.78 1.44 -6.58
C LEU A 60 -0.75 2.24 -7.37
N ASP A 61 0.52 2.10 -7.07
CA ASP A 61 1.59 2.77 -7.81
C ASP A 61 2.03 1.97 -9.04
N GLN A 62 1.63 0.69 -9.10
CA GLN A 62 1.95 -0.22 -10.20
C GLN A 62 0.73 -1.01 -10.67
N ALA A 63 0.80 -1.52 -11.91
CA ALA A 63 -0.23 -2.41 -12.43
C ALA A 63 -0.16 -3.79 -11.78
N LEU A 64 -1.32 -4.33 -11.39
CA LEU A 64 -1.46 -5.69 -10.89
C LEU A 64 -2.47 -6.46 -11.74
N SER A 65 -2.22 -7.74 -11.95
CA SER A 65 -3.07 -8.57 -12.81
C SER A 65 -3.16 -9.99 -12.30
N SER A 66 -4.34 -10.61 -12.44
CA SER A 66 -4.58 -11.97 -11.98
C SER A 66 -3.86 -13.04 -12.81
N ASP A 67 -3.36 -12.70 -14.00
CA ASP A 67 -2.65 -13.61 -14.90
C ASP A 67 -1.11 -13.47 -14.80
N LEU A 68 -0.62 -12.30 -14.37
CA LEU A 68 0.81 -12.01 -14.28
C LEU A 68 1.32 -12.04 -12.83
N SER A 69 0.52 -11.53 -11.88
CA SER A 69 0.91 -11.50 -10.47
C SER A 69 0.85 -12.89 -9.84
N LYS A 70 1.72 -13.13 -8.87
CA LYS A 70 1.83 -14.39 -8.13
C LYS A 70 1.56 -14.15 -6.63
N PRO A 71 1.05 -15.13 -5.90
CA PRO A 71 1.00 -15.07 -4.44
C PRO A 71 2.40 -14.80 -3.86
N GLY A 72 2.50 -13.82 -2.97
CA GLY A 72 3.76 -13.36 -2.39
C GLY A 72 4.42 -12.17 -3.10
N ASP A 73 3.97 -11.77 -4.30
CA ASP A 73 4.47 -10.56 -4.95
C ASP A 73 4.14 -9.34 -4.10
N ARG A 74 5.11 -8.43 -3.96
CA ARG A 74 4.92 -7.16 -3.27
C ARG A 74 4.43 -6.10 -4.23
N PHE A 75 3.68 -5.15 -3.69
CA PHE A 75 3.26 -3.96 -4.43
C PHE A 75 3.35 -2.72 -3.54
N ASP A 76 3.59 -1.62 -4.19
CA ASP A 76 3.62 -0.29 -3.61
C ASP A 76 2.30 0.41 -3.86
N ALA A 77 1.89 1.22 -2.90
CA ALA A 77 0.67 2.00 -2.96
C ALA A 77 0.81 3.29 -2.15
N THR A 78 0.04 4.29 -2.52
CA THR A 78 0.01 5.59 -1.85
C THR A 78 -1.36 5.81 -1.21
N VAL A 79 -1.40 6.26 0.04
CA VAL A 79 -2.66 6.56 0.75
C VAL A 79 -3.37 7.72 0.04
N SER A 80 -4.58 7.48 -0.46
CA SER A 80 -5.35 8.46 -1.23
C SER A 80 -6.23 9.37 -0.36
N GLU A 81 -6.63 8.90 0.82
CA GLU A 81 -7.43 9.68 1.77
C GLU A 81 -6.83 9.57 3.16
N PRO A 82 -6.74 10.68 3.91
CA PRO A 82 -6.19 10.67 5.26
C PRO A 82 -7.09 9.86 6.20
N VAL A 83 -6.48 9.11 7.11
CA VAL A 83 -7.21 8.44 8.20
C VAL A 83 -7.16 9.36 9.41
N VAL A 84 -8.33 9.84 9.83
CA VAL A 84 -8.49 10.76 10.96
C VAL A 84 -9.17 10.02 12.11
N MET A 85 -8.63 10.14 13.33
CA MET A 85 -9.19 9.62 14.57
C MET A 85 -9.15 10.69 15.65
N ASP A 86 -10.25 10.92 16.33
CA ASP A 86 -10.38 11.92 17.40
C ASP A 86 -9.91 13.34 16.99
N GLY A 87 -10.17 13.72 15.72
CA GLY A 87 -9.76 15.01 15.16
C GLY A 87 -8.27 15.11 14.80
N LYS A 88 -7.47 14.05 15.01
CA LYS A 88 -6.06 13.97 14.63
C LYS A 88 -5.89 13.14 13.36
N THR A 89 -5.09 13.61 12.41
CA THR A 89 -4.70 12.82 11.25
C THR A 89 -3.66 11.80 11.68
N VAL A 90 -4.04 10.52 11.65
CA VAL A 90 -3.17 9.41 12.06
C VAL A 90 -2.34 8.90 10.88
N ILE A 91 -2.97 8.75 9.72
CA ILE A 91 -2.26 8.42 8.48
C ILE A 91 -2.52 9.56 7.50
N PRO A 92 -1.50 10.32 7.09
CA PRO A 92 -1.69 11.42 6.15
C PRO A 92 -1.95 10.91 4.73
N GLN A 93 -2.63 11.73 3.94
CA GLN A 93 -2.70 11.53 2.49
C GLN A 93 -1.28 11.58 1.90
N GLY A 94 -1.00 10.74 0.92
CA GLY A 94 0.33 10.64 0.32
C GLY A 94 1.29 9.74 1.09
N ALA A 95 0.88 9.14 2.22
CA ALA A 95 1.71 8.17 2.94
C ALA A 95 1.98 6.95 2.06
N HIS A 96 3.23 6.50 2.04
CA HIS A 96 3.63 5.29 1.33
C HIS A 96 3.12 4.05 2.08
N ALA A 97 2.59 3.10 1.33
CA ALA A 97 2.10 1.83 1.84
C ALA A 97 2.64 0.67 1.00
N GLU A 98 3.03 -0.39 1.67
CA GLU A 98 3.44 -1.63 1.01
C GLU A 98 2.42 -2.72 1.28
N GLY A 99 2.21 -3.54 0.29
CA GLY A 99 1.32 -4.69 0.38
C GLY A 99 1.87 -5.90 -0.37
N TRP A 100 1.09 -6.97 -0.34
CA TRP A 100 1.40 -8.20 -1.00
C TRP A 100 0.17 -8.82 -1.65
N VAL A 101 0.41 -9.62 -2.69
CA VAL A 101 -0.61 -10.43 -3.35
C VAL A 101 -0.82 -11.70 -2.53
N VAL A 102 -2.02 -11.85 -1.97
CA VAL A 102 -2.40 -13.02 -1.15
C VAL A 102 -2.76 -14.20 -2.03
N ASP A 103 -3.56 -13.96 -3.07
CA ASP A 103 -3.96 -14.99 -4.04
C ASP A 103 -4.14 -14.32 -5.41
N ALA A 104 -3.63 -14.98 -6.45
CA ALA A 104 -3.79 -14.57 -7.83
C ALA A 104 -4.09 -15.81 -8.68
N ARG A 105 -5.24 -15.78 -9.34
CA ARG A 105 -5.67 -16.85 -10.23
C ARG A 105 -6.21 -16.26 -11.52
N GLN A 106 -5.66 -16.69 -12.62
CA GLN A 106 -6.15 -16.34 -13.94
C GLN A 106 -7.54 -16.94 -14.20
N SER A 107 -8.28 -16.30 -15.06
CA SER A 107 -9.56 -16.80 -15.55
C SER A 107 -9.36 -18.02 -16.44
N GLY A 108 -10.14 -19.07 -16.19
CA GLY A 108 -10.25 -20.18 -17.15
C GLY A 108 -10.97 -19.74 -18.43
N ARG A 109 -10.72 -20.42 -19.54
CA ARG A 109 -11.33 -20.10 -20.82
C ARG A 109 -12.84 -20.43 -20.86
N LEU A 110 -13.23 -21.57 -20.33
CA LEU A 110 -14.62 -22.02 -20.26
C LEU A 110 -15.21 -21.92 -18.85
N MET A 111 -14.41 -22.25 -17.84
CA MET A 111 -14.80 -22.25 -16.44
C MET A 111 -13.70 -21.66 -15.59
N GLY A 112 -14.08 -21.15 -14.42
CA GLY A 112 -13.15 -20.51 -13.48
C GLY A 112 -13.17 -18.99 -13.60
N ARG A 113 -13.34 -18.33 -12.46
CA ARG A 113 -13.30 -16.87 -12.34
C ARG A 113 -11.90 -16.44 -11.98
N ALA A 114 -11.42 -15.37 -12.58
CA ALA A 114 -10.24 -14.70 -12.11
C ALA A 114 -10.41 -14.28 -10.66
N ARG A 115 -9.35 -14.38 -9.88
CA ARG A 115 -9.29 -13.93 -8.49
C ARG A 115 -7.98 -13.18 -8.29
N LEU A 116 -8.07 -12.06 -7.62
CA LEU A 116 -6.92 -11.30 -7.15
C LEU A 116 -7.24 -10.81 -5.75
N GLN A 117 -6.43 -11.22 -4.78
CA GLN A 117 -6.55 -10.83 -3.38
C GLN A 117 -5.30 -10.09 -2.95
N LEU A 118 -5.49 -8.91 -2.40
CA LEU A 118 -4.43 -8.01 -1.97
C LEU A 118 -4.58 -7.75 -0.47
N ALA A 119 -3.47 -7.57 0.22
CA ALA A 119 -3.43 -7.13 1.61
C ALA A 119 -2.31 -6.12 1.80
N LEU A 120 -2.52 -5.09 2.66
CA LEU A 120 -1.47 -4.20 3.10
C LEU A 120 -0.69 -4.83 4.25
N GLN A 121 0.60 -4.55 4.28
CA GLN A 121 1.54 -5.03 5.29
C GLN A 121 2.13 -3.90 6.11
N SER A 122 2.42 -2.76 5.51
CA SER A 122 2.99 -1.60 6.18
C SER A 122 2.47 -0.29 5.63
N VAL A 123 2.49 0.73 6.47
CA VAL A 123 2.20 2.12 6.10
C VAL A 123 3.27 3.00 6.75
N ALA A 124 3.86 3.90 5.99
CA ALA A 124 4.83 4.87 6.48
C ALA A 124 4.12 6.13 6.98
N VAL A 125 4.34 6.47 8.25
CA VAL A 125 3.81 7.71 8.85
C VAL A 125 4.98 8.46 9.48
N ASP A 126 5.18 9.71 9.11
CA ASP A 126 6.27 10.57 9.60
C ASP A 126 7.66 9.93 9.49
N GLY A 127 7.91 9.19 8.40
CA GLY A 127 9.17 8.49 8.17
C GLY A 127 9.35 7.17 8.92
N ASN A 128 8.37 6.77 9.74
CA ASN A 128 8.38 5.49 10.45
C ASN A 128 7.43 4.49 9.77
N GLY A 129 7.90 3.28 9.52
CA GLY A 129 7.08 2.19 9.00
C GLY A 129 6.28 1.52 10.12
N TYR A 130 4.96 1.51 9.99
CA TYR A 130 4.07 0.80 10.91
C TYR A 130 3.55 -0.45 10.24
N TYR A 131 3.74 -1.59 10.90
CA TYR A 131 3.17 -2.84 10.44
C TYR A 131 1.66 -2.81 10.63
N VAL A 132 0.92 -3.04 9.55
CA VAL A 132 -0.54 -3.11 9.54
C VAL A 132 -0.98 -4.46 9.01
N ARG A 133 -1.91 -5.10 9.69
CA ARG A 133 -2.54 -6.32 9.18
C ARG A 133 -3.92 -5.96 8.67
N THR A 134 -4.15 -6.13 7.37
CA THR A 134 -5.44 -5.85 6.76
C THR A 134 -6.14 -7.14 6.33
N ALA A 135 -7.47 -7.12 6.38
CA ALA A 135 -8.25 -8.15 5.73
C ALA A 135 -7.99 -8.11 4.21
N SER A 136 -7.83 -9.29 3.62
CA SER A 136 -7.62 -9.38 2.17
C SER A 136 -8.80 -8.78 1.42
N SER A 137 -8.53 -7.91 0.43
CA SER A 137 -9.55 -7.33 -0.43
C SER A 137 -9.74 -8.19 -1.68
N PRO A 138 -10.72 -9.11 -1.71
CA PRO A 138 -10.90 -10.00 -2.83
C PRO A 138 -11.52 -9.26 -4.02
N ARG A 139 -10.86 -9.30 -5.17
CA ARG A 139 -11.43 -8.96 -6.47
C ARG A 139 -11.76 -10.26 -7.19
N ILE A 140 -13.02 -10.43 -7.55
CA ILE A 140 -13.49 -11.63 -8.26
C ILE A 140 -13.97 -11.21 -9.64
N GLY A 141 -13.40 -11.83 -10.67
CA GLY A 141 -13.77 -11.58 -12.06
C GLY A 141 -15.22 -12.00 -12.37
N ARG A 142 -15.74 -11.49 -13.48
CA ARG A 142 -17.09 -11.80 -13.92
C ARG A 142 -17.24 -13.28 -14.29
N ASP A 143 -18.44 -13.84 -14.05
CA ASP A 143 -18.77 -15.19 -14.45
C ASP A 143 -18.94 -15.32 -15.96
N HIS A 144 -18.45 -16.42 -16.50
CA HIS A 144 -18.55 -16.74 -17.93
C HIS A 144 -19.81 -17.53 -18.27
N LYS A 145 -20.56 -18.05 -17.27
CA LYS A 145 -21.67 -18.97 -17.50
C LYS A 145 -22.71 -18.45 -18.50
N LYS A 146 -23.20 -17.23 -18.32
CA LYS A 146 -24.21 -16.64 -19.22
C LYS A 146 -23.71 -16.50 -20.65
N ARG A 147 -22.45 -16.05 -20.82
CA ARG A 147 -21.87 -15.89 -22.15
C ARG A 147 -21.60 -17.23 -22.83
N ASN A 148 -21.02 -18.21 -22.11
CA ASN A 148 -20.75 -19.52 -22.66
C ASN A 148 -22.05 -20.23 -23.05
N LEU A 149 -23.09 -20.11 -22.20
CA LEU A 149 -24.41 -20.63 -22.53
C LEU A 149 -25.00 -19.96 -23.79
N ALA A 150 -24.81 -18.67 -23.95
CA ALA A 150 -25.29 -17.94 -25.14
C ALA A 150 -24.54 -18.42 -26.41
N TRP A 151 -23.22 -18.58 -26.36
CA TRP A 151 -22.45 -19.04 -27.53
C TRP A 151 -22.68 -20.51 -27.87
N ILE A 152 -22.62 -21.41 -26.86
CA ILE A 152 -22.76 -22.84 -27.05
C ILE A 152 -24.21 -23.17 -27.34
N GLY A 153 -25.14 -22.62 -26.56
CA GLY A 153 -26.59 -22.83 -26.76
C GLY A 153 -27.10 -22.18 -28.05
N GLY A 154 -26.66 -20.93 -28.33
CA GLY A 154 -27.00 -20.22 -29.56
C GLY A 154 -26.45 -20.89 -30.81
N GLY A 155 -25.20 -21.41 -30.73
CA GLY A 155 -24.57 -22.19 -31.79
C GLY A 155 -25.32 -23.47 -32.05
N ALA A 156 -25.69 -24.22 -31.00
CA ALA A 156 -26.49 -25.45 -31.13
C ALA A 156 -27.88 -25.17 -31.73
N ALA A 157 -28.62 -24.18 -31.22
CA ALA A 157 -29.93 -23.82 -31.73
C ALA A 157 -29.86 -23.33 -33.17
N GLY A 158 -28.94 -22.44 -33.51
CA GLY A 158 -28.73 -21.92 -34.86
C GLY A 158 -28.33 -23.04 -35.83
N GLY A 159 -27.40 -23.89 -35.44
CA GLY A 159 -26.99 -25.04 -36.27
C GLY A 159 -28.12 -26.06 -36.48
N ALA A 160 -28.96 -26.30 -35.47
CA ALA A 160 -30.11 -27.18 -35.59
C ALA A 160 -31.16 -26.59 -36.56
N VAL A 161 -31.44 -25.28 -36.48
CA VAL A 161 -32.38 -24.60 -37.38
C VAL A 161 -31.90 -24.65 -38.86
N VAL A 162 -30.62 -24.28 -39.09
CA VAL A 162 -30.02 -24.33 -40.44
C VAL A 162 -29.99 -25.77 -40.94
N GLY A 163 -29.63 -26.75 -40.11
CA GLY A 163 -29.62 -28.15 -40.41
C GLY A 163 -31.03 -28.69 -40.77
N ALA A 164 -32.04 -28.24 -40.01
CA ALA A 164 -33.43 -28.62 -40.25
C ALA A 164 -33.94 -28.09 -41.61
N LEU A 165 -33.58 -26.88 -42.00
CA LEU A 165 -33.95 -26.31 -43.29
C LEU A 165 -33.30 -27.03 -44.47
N ALA A 166 -32.08 -27.52 -44.28
CA ALA A 166 -31.30 -28.19 -45.33
C ALA A 166 -31.61 -29.69 -45.46
N GLY A 167 -31.88 -30.39 -44.36
CA GLY A 167 -32.03 -31.85 -44.33
C GLY A 167 -33.10 -32.40 -43.42
N GLY A 168 -34.10 -31.54 -43.06
CA GLY A 168 -35.20 -31.93 -42.18
C GLY A 168 -34.74 -32.37 -40.80
N GLY A 169 -35.42 -33.30 -40.17
CA GLY A 169 -35.09 -33.77 -38.81
C GLY A 169 -33.69 -34.36 -38.68
N THR A 170 -33.22 -35.07 -39.72
CA THR A 170 -31.83 -35.61 -39.71
C THR A 170 -30.78 -34.49 -39.77
N GLY A 171 -31.06 -33.47 -40.61
CA GLY A 171 -30.20 -32.30 -40.66
C GLY A 171 -30.10 -31.52 -39.35
N ALA A 172 -31.22 -31.41 -38.60
CA ALA A 172 -31.21 -30.79 -37.26
C ALA A 172 -30.37 -31.57 -36.23
N LEU A 173 -30.45 -32.89 -36.25
CA LEU A 173 -29.68 -33.77 -35.38
C LEU A 173 -28.17 -33.69 -35.63
N ILE A 174 -27.74 -33.39 -36.84
CA ILE A 174 -26.32 -33.24 -37.20
C ILE A 174 -25.89 -31.77 -37.01
N GLY A 175 -26.71 -30.80 -37.41
CA GLY A 175 -26.43 -29.39 -37.35
C GLY A 175 -26.30 -28.83 -35.94
N GLY A 176 -27.07 -29.38 -34.97
CA GLY A 176 -27.01 -28.96 -33.58
C GLY A 176 -25.64 -29.20 -32.93
N PRO A 177 -25.11 -30.43 -32.93
CA PRO A 177 -23.78 -30.71 -32.41
C PRO A 177 -22.64 -29.96 -33.11
N ILE A 178 -22.71 -29.78 -34.43
CA ILE A 178 -21.71 -29.01 -35.18
C ILE A 178 -21.76 -27.53 -34.78
N GLY A 179 -22.96 -26.94 -34.68
CA GLY A 179 -23.14 -25.56 -34.20
C GLY A 179 -22.71 -25.35 -32.73
N ALA A 180 -22.96 -26.32 -31.88
CA ALA A 180 -22.45 -26.31 -30.51
C ALA A 180 -20.92 -26.33 -30.47
N GLY A 181 -20.30 -27.16 -31.33
CA GLY A 181 -18.84 -27.21 -31.46
C GLY A 181 -18.25 -25.87 -31.90
N ALA A 182 -18.84 -25.23 -32.92
CA ALA A 182 -18.42 -23.90 -33.36
C ALA A 182 -18.60 -22.85 -32.25
N GLY A 183 -19.75 -22.85 -31.55
CA GLY A 183 -19.98 -21.98 -30.40
C GLY A 183 -18.99 -22.18 -29.24
N THR A 184 -18.59 -23.45 -29.01
CA THR A 184 -17.56 -23.77 -28.01
C THR A 184 -16.20 -23.21 -28.42
N THR A 185 -15.82 -23.31 -29.69
CA THR A 185 -14.58 -22.74 -30.21
C THR A 185 -14.52 -21.21 -29.99
N VAL A 186 -15.60 -20.52 -30.32
CA VAL A 186 -15.71 -19.07 -30.06
C VAL A 186 -15.60 -18.76 -28.56
N ALA A 187 -16.27 -19.54 -27.70
CA ALA A 187 -16.19 -19.38 -26.25
C ALA A 187 -14.78 -19.59 -25.72
N LEU A 188 -14.02 -20.54 -26.29
CA LEU A 188 -12.61 -20.79 -25.95
C LEU A 188 -11.69 -19.64 -26.38
N LEU A 189 -11.88 -19.09 -27.59
CA LEU A 189 -11.05 -18.02 -28.11
C LEU A 189 -11.27 -16.69 -27.37
N THR A 190 -12.53 -16.42 -26.94
CA THR A 190 -12.91 -15.17 -26.28
C THR A 190 -12.97 -15.27 -24.76
N GLY A 191 -12.59 -16.44 -24.19
CA GLY A 191 -12.95 -16.85 -22.83
C GLY A 191 -12.18 -16.19 -21.67
N LYS A 192 -10.95 -15.71 -21.89
CA LYS A 192 -10.15 -15.13 -20.80
C LYS A 192 -10.69 -13.75 -20.37
N LYS A 193 -11.00 -13.61 -19.09
CA LYS A 193 -11.37 -12.36 -18.46
C LYS A 193 -10.61 -12.20 -17.14
N ASP A 194 -9.33 -11.90 -17.29
CA ASP A 194 -8.46 -11.65 -16.17
C ASP A 194 -8.79 -10.29 -15.51
N ILE A 195 -8.39 -10.13 -14.28
CA ILE A 195 -8.52 -8.87 -13.54
C ILE A 195 -7.26 -8.08 -13.80
N HIS A 196 -7.40 -6.89 -14.35
CA HIS A 196 -6.32 -5.94 -14.54
C HIS A 196 -6.62 -4.70 -13.70
N LEU A 197 -5.74 -4.36 -12.80
CA LEU A 197 -5.75 -3.12 -12.02
C LEU A 197 -4.64 -2.25 -12.60
N ALA A 198 -5.00 -1.14 -13.20
CA ALA A 198 -4.05 -0.15 -13.69
C ALA A 198 -3.38 0.58 -12.51
N PRO A 199 -2.21 1.21 -12.71
CA PRO A 199 -1.71 2.19 -11.77
C PRO A 199 -2.79 3.23 -11.45
N GLU A 200 -2.73 3.83 -10.28
CA GLU A 200 -3.71 4.79 -9.75
C GLU A 200 -5.12 4.22 -9.47
N THR A 201 -5.31 2.90 -9.59
CA THR A 201 -6.57 2.28 -9.22
C THR A 201 -6.80 2.38 -7.70
N PRO A 202 -7.92 2.98 -7.25
CA PRO A 202 -8.21 3.07 -5.82
C PRO A 202 -8.64 1.70 -5.28
N VAL A 203 -8.05 1.33 -4.14
CA VAL A 203 -8.35 0.11 -3.40
C VAL A 203 -8.57 0.46 -1.94
N THR A 204 -9.60 -0.10 -1.33
CA THR A 204 -9.88 0.08 0.10
C THR A 204 -9.54 -1.19 0.85
N PHE A 205 -8.74 -1.05 1.89
CA PHE A 205 -8.39 -2.11 2.83
C PHE A 205 -9.03 -1.83 4.18
N LYS A 206 -9.35 -2.87 4.94
CA LYS A 206 -9.83 -2.75 6.31
C LYS A 206 -8.83 -3.38 7.24
N LEU A 207 -8.52 -2.71 8.35
CA LEU A 207 -7.68 -3.29 9.39
C LEU A 207 -8.33 -4.56 9.94
N ALA A 208 -7.55 -5.62 10.06
CA ALA A 208 -7.96 -6.88 10.69
C ALA A 208 -7.69 -6.89 12.19
N GLU A 209 -6.78 -6.04 12.66
CA GLU A 209 -6.36 -5.93 14.05
C GLU A 209 -6.14 -4.44 14.39
N PRO A 210 -6.33 -4.04 15.66
CA PRO A 210 -6.02 -2.67 16.09
C PRO A 210 -4.53 -2.37 15.91
N VAL A 211 -4.21 -1.15 15.47
CA VAL A 211 -2.82 -0.71 15.26
C VAL A 211 -2.59 0.61 16.00
N THR A 212 -1.52 0.68 16.79
CA THR A 212 -1.12 1.91 17.49
C THR A 212 -0.04 2.62 16.68
N ILE A 213 -0.33 3.87 16.29
CA ILE A 213 0.56 4.73 15.51
C ILE A 213 0.92 5.92 16.38
N LYS A 214 2.21 6.27 16.42
CA LYS A 214 2.68 7.48 17.08
C LYS A 214 2.56 8.64 16.10
N VAL A 215 1.73 9.59 16.42
CA VAL A 215 1.49 10.77 15.59
C VAL A 215 2.23 11.95 16.20
N LYS A 216 2.95 12.68 15.37
CA LYS A 216 3.62 13.90 15.77
C LYS A 216 2.57 14.99 16.04
N GLY A 217 2.59 15.53 17.26
CA GLY A 217 1.67 16.58 17.70
C GLY A 217 2.05 17.97 17.17
#